data_f8d35c885134c96db8d4b97009a271d2
#
_entry.id   f8d35c885134c96db8d4b97009a271d2
#
_cell.length_a   1.000
_cell.length_b   1.000
_cell.length_c   1.000
_cell.angle_alpha   90.00
_cell.angle_beta   90.00
_cell.angle_gamma   90.00
#
_symmetry.space_group_name_H-M   'P 1'
#
loop_
_entity.id
_entity.type
_entity.pdbx_description
1 polymer ?
#
loop_
_entity_poly.entity_id
_entity_poly.type
_entity_poly.pdbx_seq_one_letter_code
_entity_poly.pdbx_strand_id
1 'polypeptide(L)'
;MKLSFIIQYLIITIALSGLSACENNPTVSTNGEKLIGRYHENTDIAVFLGVPFAEPPIGDLRWQEPVPLKEKLTNRLTKEFAAACIQSPRILDWYRDMAEIFGSPRDVFPDLKTDEDCLYLNIWTPSPNSKSKLPVMVYVHGGSNNSGWSYEPNYHGHSLAKKNVVVVSIAYRLGVFGFFSHPEINTNQPSANFGLWDQIAALKWINKYIENFGGDPRNVTVFGESAGAQDILALIFSKQAKGLFQKVILQSNAGFGMKEDSSTLKKERIRGEEYSKAMGDEKPLSLEELRKIDANTILNRYESIFPDYYHSPAFDNHLLSKLTWDSIMDSEFNDIKLIIGSNADETYAWISPTVTSKDVASHAEEIYKDQSKQALKAVETEDDPRRAIDRLYTAKGLMCPSQFLANQINSNNGKAWVYYFDRVRDGEAGSNENVRAYHGAELPYVFDTHDPWMTTTEK
;
A
#
# COMPACT_ATOMS: atom_id res chain seq x y z
N MET A 1 -33.80 -52.95 68.70
CA MET A 1 -32.48 -52.65 68.20
C MET A 1 -32.62 -52.10 66.78
N LYS A 2 -32.63 -50.80 66.58
CA LYS A 2 -32.58 -50.15 65.26
C LYS A 2 -31.37 -49.23 65.25
N LEU A 3 -30.40 -49.57 64.42
CA LEU A 3 -29.20 -48.77 64.20
C LEU A 3 -29.50 -47.74 63.12
N SER A 4 -29.49 -46.43 63.45
CA SER A 4 -29.60 -45.34 62.48
C SER A 4 -28.21 -44.94 62.00
N PHE A 5 -27.96 -45.09 60.71
CA PHE A 5 -26.77 -44.56 60.07
C PHE A 5 -27.01 -43.09 59.66
N ILE A 6 -26.24 -42.17 60.25
CA ILE A 6 -26.21 -40.77 59.85
C ILE A 6 -25.10 -40.63 58.81
N ILE A 7 -25.46 -40.38 57.54
CA ILE A 7 -24.53 -40.06 56.46
C ILE A 7 -24.34 -38.52 56.50
N GLN A 8 -23.19 -38.06 56.91
CA GLN A 8 -22.75 -36.67 56.79
C GLN A 8 -22.28 -36.41 55.34
N TYR A 9 -23.05 -35.61 54.59
CA TYR A 9 -22.64 -35.05 53.32
C TYR A 9 -21.66 -33.90 53.58
N LEU A 10 -20.37 -34.12 53.28
CA LEU A 10 -19.34 -33.10 53.24
C LEU A 10 -19.48 -32.37 51.90
N ILE A 11 -20.06 -31.19 51.87
CA ILE A 11 -20.11 -30.32 50.69
C ILE A 11 -18.75 -29.63 50.60
N ILE A 12 -17.87 -30.13 49.70
CA ILE A 12 -16.66 -29.46 49.28
C ILE A 12 -17.05 -28.36 48.31
N THR A 13 -17.16 -27.14 48.82
CA THR A 13 -17.27 -25.93 47.97
C THR A 13 -15.89 -25.65 47.35
N ILE A 14 -15.68 -26.11 46.13
CA ILE A 14 -14.53 -25.68 45.31
C ILE A 14 -14.81 -24.23 44.91
N ALA A 15 -14.22 -23.28 45.64
CA ALA A 15 -14.11 -21.92 45.17
C ALA A 15 -13.21 -21.93 43.92
N LEU A 16 -13.81 -21.94 42.75
CA LEU A 16 -13.13 -21.52 41.53
C LEU A 16 -12.80 -20.01 41.68
N SER A 17 -11.67 -19.72 42.33
CA SER A 17 -11.01 -18.45 42.16
C SER A 17 -10.61 -18.36 40.66
N GLY A 18 -11.45 -17.67 39.94
CA GLY A 18 -11.09 -17.21 38.59
C GLY A 18 -9.83 -16.36 38.72
N LEU A 19 -8.70 -16.98 38.51
CA LEU A 19 -7.47 -16.27 38.15
C LEU A 19 -7.78 -15.60 36.82
N SER A 20 -8.31 -14.38 36.88
CA SER A 20 -8.22 -13.43 35.77
C SER A 20 -6.71 -13.27 35.56
N ALA A 21 -6.14 -14.04 34.65
CA ALA A 21 -4.81 -13.76 34.19
C ALA A 21 -4.87 -12.31 33.72
N CYS A 22 -4.20 -11.40 34.41
CA CYS A 22 -3.95 -10.07 33.88
C CYS A 22 -3.22 -10.30 32.56
N GLU A 23 -3.94 -10.24 31.44
CA GLU A 23 -3.32 -10.19 30.13
C GLU A 23 -2.31 -9.04 30.20
N ASN A 24 -1.03 -9.39 30.16
CA ASN A 24 0.05 -8.41 30.20
C ASN A 24 0.17 -7.76 28.81
N ASN A 25 -0.87 -7.01 28.44
CA ASN A 25 -0.97 -6.36 27.12
C ASN A 25 0.15 -5.33 26.97
N PRO A 26 0.84 -5.31 25.81
CA PRO A 26 1.83 -4.27 25.54
C PRO A 26 1.13 -2.91 25.47
N THR A 27 1.76 -1.89 26.07
CA THR A 27 1.21 -0.54 26.11
C THR A 27 2.25 0.49 25.69
N VAL A 28 1.82 1.48 24.93
CA VAL A 28 2.64 2.59 24.44
C VAL A 28 1.83 3.89 24.56
N SER A 29 2.49 5.01 24.83
CA SER A 29 1.83 6.32 24.87
C SER A 29 2.17 7.16 23.66
N THR A 30 1.17 7.76 23.02
CA THR A 30 1.31 8.68 21.89
C THR A 30 0.30 9.81 22.03
N ASN A 31 0.70 11.03 21.78
CA ASN A 31 -0.19 12.20 21.79
C ASN A 31 -1.12 12.29 23.02
N GLY A 32 -0.57 11.95 24.21
CA GLY A 32 -1.36 11.89 25.47
C GLY A 32 -2.24 10.65 25.63
N GLU A 33 -2.45 9.85 24.59
CA GLU A 33 -3.25 8.64 24.59
C GLU A 33 -2.40 7.41 24.91
N LYS A 34 -2.92 6.51 25.77
CA LYS A 34 -2.31 5.22 26.04
C LYS A 34 -2.90 4.17 25.10
N LEU A 35 -2.09 3.66 24.19
CA LEU A 35 -2.44 2.58 23.29
C LEU A 35 -2.23 1.23 23.98
N ILE A 36 -3.21 0.34 23.87
CA ILE A 36 -3.20 -1.00 24.45
C ILE A 36 -3.29 -2.00 23.29
N GLY A 37 -2.17 -2.62 22.98
CA GLY A 37 -2.05 -3.61 21.92
C GLY A 37 -2.33 -5.04 22.41
N ARG A 38 -1.86 -6.01 21.63
CA ARG A 38 -1.82 -7.44 21.98
C ARG A 38 -0.49 -8.05 21.54
N TYR A 39 -0.18 -9.23 21.99
CA TYR A 39 0.88 -10.03 21.38
C TYR A 39 0.34 -10.82 20.22
N HIS A 40 1.15 -11.01 19.16
CA HIS A 40 0.84 -11.94 18.09
C HIS A 40 0.88 -13.36 18.65
N GLU A 41 -0.02 -14.22 18.19
CA GLU A 41 -0.21 -15.58 18.71
C GLU A 41 1.11 -16.35 18.83
N ASN A 42 1.36 -16.91 20.01
CA ASN A 42 2.55 -17.72 20.32
C ASN A 42 3.91 -17.03 20.06
N THR A 43 3.95 -15.70 20.09
CA THR A 43 5.19 -14.92 19.91
C THR A 43 5.30 -13.78 20.90
N ASP A 44 6.52 -13.22 21.04
CA ASP A 44 6.77 -11.99 21.81
C ASP A 44 6.59 -10.71 20.96
N ILE A 45 6.06 -10.83 19.74
CA ILE A 45 5.83 -9.68 18.88
C ILE A 45 4.59 -8.91 19.37
N ALA A 46 4.82 -7.70 19.86
CA ALA A 46 3.74 -6.79 20.24
C ALA A 46 3.12 -6.18 18.96
N VAL A 47 1.79 -6.13 18.93
CA VAL A 47 1.00 -5.68 17.79
C VAL A 47 0.04 -4.57 18.24
N PHE A 48 0.05 -3.46 17.51
CA PHE A 48 -0.86 -2.34 17.69
C PHE A 48 -1.56 -2.08 16.35
N LEU A 49 -2.85 -2.35 16.27
CA LEU A 49 -3.67 -2.28 15.05
C LEU A 49 -4.66 -1.13 15.13
N GLY A 50 -4.95 -0.50 14.00
CA GLY A 50 -5.91 0.60 13.95
C GLY A 50 -5.44 1.80 14.78
N VAL A 51 -4.17 2.16 14.72
CA VAL A 51 -3.61 3.34 15.38
C VAL A 51 -3.84 4.57 14.50
N PRO A 52 -4.64 5.56 14.92
CA PRO A 52 -4.88 6.75 14.12
C PRO A 52 -3.64 7.63 14.04
N PHE A 53 -3.37 8.21 12.88
CA PHE A 53 -2.27 9.16 12.70
C PHE A 53 -2.73 10.58 12.31
N ALA A 54 -4.00 10.74 11.94
CA ALA A 54 -4.63 12.02 11.62
C ALA A 54 -6.10 12.02 12.07
N GLU A 55 -6.72 13.20 12.13
CA GLU A 55 -8.17 13.32 12.33
C GLU A 55 -8.91 12.71 11.13
N PRO A 56 -10.12 12.13 11.32
CA PRO A 56 -10.90 11.55 10.23
C PRO A 56 -11.16 12.55 9.10
N PRO A 57 -10.86 12.22 7.83
CA PRO A 57 -11.01 13.14 6.70
C PRO A 57 -12.45 13.19 6.16
N ILE A 58 -13.42 13.42 7.05
CA ILE A 58 -14.85 13.40 6.79
C ILE A 58 -15.45 14.81 6.72
N GLY A 59 -16.59 14.98 6.06
CA GLY A 59 -17.32 16.25 5.99
C GLY A 59 -16.44 17.38 5.42
N ASP A 60 -16.24 18.44 6.20
CA ASP A 60 -15.44 19.59 5.78
C ASP A 60 -13.95 19.25 5.57
N LEU A 61 -13.46 18.16 6.15
CA LEU A 61 -12.08 17.68 5.97
C LEU A 61 -11.92 16.79 4.72
N ARG A 62 -13.01 16.39 4.06
CA ARG A 62 -12.93 15.71 2.75
C ARG A 62 -12.26 16.64 1.75
N TRP A 63 -11.28 16.09 0.99
CA TRP A 63 -10.46 16.86 0.04
C TRP A 63 -9.70 18.03 0.68
N GLN A 64 -9.15 17.78 1.88
CA GLN A 64 -8.18 18.66 2.54
C GLN A 64 -6.94 17.89 2.95
N GLU A 65 -5.87 18.63 3.23
CA GLU A 65 -4.68 18.06 3.89
C GLU A 65 -5.08 17.40 5.21
N PRO A 66 -4.48 16.23 5.56
CA PRO A 66 -4.79 15.55 6.81
C PRO A 66 -4.47 16.43 8.01
N VAL A 67 -5.41 16.52 8.94
CA VAL A 67 -5.27 17.33 10.16
C VAL A 67 -4.62 16.49 11.25
N PRO A 68 -3.56 16.97 11.92
CA PRO A 68 -2.94 16.27 13.02
C PRO A 68 -3.94 15.99 14.16
N LEU A 69 -3.81 14.83 14.79
CA LEU A 69 -4.64 14.45 15.93
C LEU A 69 -4.52 15.46 17.08
N LYS A 70 -5.65 15.82 17.64
CA LYS A 70 -5.71 16.55 18.92
C LYS A 70 -5.23 15.66 20.05
N GLU A 71 -4.57 16.26 21.03
CA GLU A 71 -4.17 15.55 22.24
C GLU A 71 -5.39 15.05 23.00
N LYS A 72 -5.36 13.77 23.41
CA LYS A 72 -6.42 13.12 24.18
C LYS A 72 -5.80 12.35 25.34
N LEU A 73 -6.30 12.60 26.56
CA LEU A 73 -5.90 11.85 27.75
C LEU A 73 -6.83 10.63 27.96
N THR A 74 -6.71 9.65 27.08
CA THR A 74 -7.58 8.46 27.06
C THR A 74 -6.77 7.17 26.89
N ASN A 75 -7.44 6.03 27.08
CA ASN A 75 -6.91 4.74 26.72
C ASN A 75 -7.61 4.27 25.43
N ARG A 76 -6.86 3.78 24.47
CA ARG A 76 -7.36 3.20 23.22
C ARG A 76 -6.95 1.74 23.10
N LEU A 77 -7.90 0.88 22.81
CA LEU A 77 -7.63 -0.49 22.41
C LEU A 77 -7.19 -0.47 20.92
N THR A 78 -6.01 -1.01 20.68
CA THR A 78 -5.40 -1.13 19.33
C THR A 78 -5.14 -2.60 19.02
N LYS A 79 -6.17 -3.42 19.17
CA LYS A 79 -6.12 -4.88 19.00
C LYS A 79 -6.72 -5.36 17.68
N GLU A 80 -7.47 -4.49 16.97
CA GLU A 80 -8.19 -4.78 15.75
C GLU A 80 -7.81 -3.79 14.65
N PHE A 81 -7.86 -4.22 13.41
CA PHE A 81 -7.69 -3.35 12.25
C PHE A 81 -8.85 -2.34 12.17
N ALA A 82 -8.54 -1.12 11.76
CA ALA A 82 -9.55 -0.13 11.42
C ALA A 82 -10.17 -0.43 10.03
N ALA A 83 -11.20 0.33 9.66
CA ALA A 83 -11.74 0.25 8.31
C ALA A 83 -10.69 0.64 7.26
N ALA A 84 -10.75 0.00 6.10
CA ALA A 84 -10.00 0.45 4.92
C ALA A 84 -10.61 1.73 4.36
N CYS A 85 -9.84 2.51 3.59
CA CYS A 85 -10.38 3.68 2.93
C CYS A 85 -11.44 3.31 1.90
N ILE A 86 -12.42 4.19 1.69
CA ILE A 86 -13.51 4.00 0.71
C ILE A 86 -12.93 3.66 -0.65
N GLN A 87 -13.37 2.54 -1.22
CA GLN A 87 -12.91 1.98 -2.49
C GLN A 87 -13.91 0.97 -3.05
N SER A 88 -13.81 0.66 -4.34
CA SER A 88 -14.56 -0.44 -4.93
C SER A 88 -13.98 -1.82 -4.54
N PRO A 89 -14.75 -2.90 -4.65
CA PRO A 89 -14.27 -4.25 -4.34
C PRO A 89 -13.26 -4.81 -5.37
N ARG A 90 -12.94 -4.09 -6.43
CA ARG A 90 -12.16 -4.56 -7.59
C ARG A 90 -10.89 -5.32 -7.22
N ILE A 91 -10.06 -4.75 -6.33
CA ILE A 91 -8.81 -5.42 -5.93
C ILE A 91 -9.07 -6.62 -5.02
N LEU A 92 -10.10 -6.56 -4.19
CA LEU A 92 -10.51 -7.69 -3.35
C LEU A 92 -10.97 -8.87 -4.22
N ASP A 93 -11.77 -8.60 -5.26
CA ASP A 93 -12.22 -9.62 -6.19
C ASP A 93 -11.04 -10.23 -6.96
N TRP A 94 -10.06 -9.42 -7.38
CA TRP A 94 -8.84 -9.91 -8.00
C TRP A 94 -8.05 -10.84 -7.05
N TYR A 95 -7.89 -10.49 -5.77
CA TYR A 95 -7.23 -11.36 -4.79
C TYR A 95 -8.00 -12.67 -4.57
N ARG A 96 -9.33 -12.63 -4.59
CA ARG A 96 -10.18 -13.81 -4.49
C ARG A 96 -10.00 -14.73 -5.69
N ASP A 97 -9.93 -14.15 -6.90
CA ASP A 97 -9.66 -14.91 -8.13
C ASP A 97 -8.26 -15.54 -8.07
N MET A 98 -7.26 -14.81 -7.60
CA MET A 98 -5.91 -15.36 -7.38
C MET A 98 -5.90 -16.48 -6.35
N ALA A 99 -6.63 -16.35 -5.24
CA ALA A 99 -6.74 -17.41 -4.24
C ALA A 99 -7.32 -18.70 -4.85
N GLU A 100 -8.37 -18.61 -5.67
CA GLU A 100 -8.93 -19.77 -6.38
C GLU A 100 -7.93 -20.39 -7.36
N ILE A 101 -7.17 -19.58 -8.10
CA ILE A 101 -6.09 -20.06 -8.99
C ILE A 101 -5.05 -20.86 -8.20
N PHE A 102 -4.79 -20.48 -6.94
CA PHE A 102 -3.86 -21.18 -6.04
C PHE A 102 -4.51 -22.29 -5.20
N GLY A 103 -5.74 -22.68 -5.53
CA GLY A 103 -6.44 -23.78 -4.85
C GLY A 103 -6.98 -23.43 -3.46
N SER A 104 -7.06 -22.14 -3.12
CA SER A 104 -7.65 -21.66 -1.87
C SER A 104 -9.08 -21.15 -2.11
N PRO A 105 -9.96 -21.23 -1.11
CA PRO A 105 -11.32 -20.70 -1.26
C PRO A 105 -11.32 -19.16 -1.30
N ARG A 106 -12.28 -18.57 -2.02
CA ARG A 106 -12.41 -17.11 -2.16
C ARG A 106 -12.58 -16.38 -0.82
N ASP A 107 -13.19 -17.00 0.16
CA ASP A 107 -13.46 -16.43 1.49
C ASP A 107 -12.22 -16.33 2.39
N VAL A 108 -11.05 -16.81 1.93
CA VAL A 108 -9.76 -16.48 2.56
C VAL A 108 -9.53 -14.96 2.60
N PHE A 109 -10.12 -14.24 1.65
CA PHE A 109 -10.24 -12.78 1.66
C PHE A 109 -11.69 -12.39 1.99
N PRO A 110 -12.02 -12.11 3.27
CA PRO A 110 -13.36 -11.72 3.69
C PRO A 110 -13.77 -10.36 3.12
N ASP A 111 -15.05 -10.03 3.22
CA ASP A 111 -15.55 -8.72 2.82
C ASP A 111 -14.85 -7.60 3.58
N LEU A 112 -14.46 -6.57 2.86
CA LEU A 112 -13.70 -5.44 3.38
C LEU A 112 -14.66 -4.40 3.96
N LYS A 113 -14.48 -4.07 5.24
CA LYS A 113 -15.14 -2.92 5.82
C LYS A 113 -14.42 -1.65 5.38
N THR A 114 -15.12 -0.76 4.70
CA THR A 114 -14.60 0.54 4.24
C THR A 114 -15.28 1.71 4.94
N ASP A 115 -14.53 2.79 5.19
CA ASP A 115 -15.02 4.03 5.76
C ASP A 115 -14.14 5.20 5.27
N GLU A 116 -14.65 6.44 5.31
CA GLU A 116 -13.81 7.64 5.14
C GLU A 116 -12.91 7.87 6.36
N ASP A 117 -13.33 7.45 7.56
CA ASP A 117 -12.47 7.42 8.77
C ASP A 117 -11.50 6.23 8.66
N CYS A 118 -10.44 6.41 7.87
CA CYS A 118 -9.52 5.35 7.49
C CYS A 118 -8.03 5.69 7.69
N LEU A 119 -7.69 6.87 8.23
CA LEU A 119 -6.30 7.29 8.38
C LEU A 119 -5.64 6.65 9.60
N TYR A 120 -5.37 5.36 9.46
CA TYR A 120 -4.81 4.49 10.50
C TYR A 120 -3.57 3.77 10.00
N LEU A 121 -2.71 3.38 10.95
CA LEU A 121 -1.56 2.53 10.71
C LEU A 121 -1.56 1.32 11.66
N ASN A 122 -0.78 0.32 11.31
CA ASN A 122 -0.60 -0.89 12.10
C ASN A 122 0.88 -1.10 12.38
N ILE A 123 1.22 -1.55 13.60
CA ILE A 123 2.61 -1.69 14.04
C ILE A 123 2.83 -3.08 14.60
N TRP A 124 3.90 -3.73 14.16
CA TRP A 124 4.46 -4.97 14.69
C TRP A 124 5.85 -4.69 15.21
N THR A 125 6.11 -4.99 16.47
CA THR A 125 7.41 -4.71 17.11
C THR A 125 7.84 -5.85 18.03
N PRO A 126 9.11 -6.29 17.95
CA PRO A 126 9.64 -7.28 18.88
C PRO A 126 9.92 -6.69 20.28
N SER A 127 9.97 -5.36 20.41
CA SER A 127 10.29 -4.71 21.68
C SER A 127 9.71 -3.29 21.73
N PRO A 128 8.51 -3.10 22.33
CA PRO A 128 7.93 -1.77 22.51
C PRO A 128 8.65 -1.01 23.66
N ASN A 129 9.94 -0.76 23.46
CA ASN A 129 10.81 -0.08 24.41
C ASN A 129 11.66 0.97 23.69
N SER A 130 11.55 2.22 24.09
CA SER A 130 12.24 3.36 23.45
C SER A 130 13.78 3.25 23.43
N LYS A 131 14.35 2.38 24.26
CA LYS A 131 15.80 2.12 24.29
C LYS A 131 16.26 1.16 23.18
N SER A 132 15.37 0.43 22.52
CA SER A 132 15.70 -0.64 21.57
C SER A 132 16.31 -0.13 20.27
N LYS A 133 15.87 1.06 19.80
CA LYS A 133 16.41 1.73 18.60
C LYS A 133 16.50 0.81 17.35
N LEU A 134 15.46 0.02 17.13
CA LEU A 134 15.38 -0.91 16.02
C LEU A 134 15.18 -0.21 14.68
N PRO A 135 15.68 -0.76 13.57
CA PRO A 135 15.29 -0.29 12.25
C PRO A 135 13.77 -0.30 12.08
N VAL A 136 13.24 0.66 11.33
CA VAL A 136 11.82 0.77 11.02
C VAL A 136 11.60 0.52 9.53
N MET A 137 10.62 -0.32 9.20
CA MET A 137 10.16 -0.56 7.84
C MET A 137 8.71 -0.12 7.72
N VAL A 138 8.42 0.84 6.82
CA VAL A 138 7.09 1.41 6.61
C VAL A 138 6.59 0.99 5.24
N TYR A 139 5.50 0.24 5.20
CA TYR A 139 4.90 -0.25 3.97
C TYR A 139 3.77 0.65 3.47
N VAL A 140 3.82 0.97 2.18
CA VAL A 140 2.79 1.69 1.43
C VAL A 140 2.21 0.72 0.41
N HIS A 141 0.93 0.38 0.55
CA HIS A 141 0.28 -0.60 -0.33
C HIS A 141 0.05 -0.08 -1.74
N GLY A 142 -0.09 -1.00 -2.70
CA GLY A 142 -0.46 -0.72 -4.07
C GLY A 142 -1.97 -0.64 -4.31
N GLY A 143 -2.40 -0.99 -5.52
CA GLY A 143 -3.81 -1.01 -5.90
C GLY A 143 -4.21 0.17 -6.78
N SER A 144 -3.30 0.67 -7.62
CA SER A 144 -3.56 1.73 -8.62
C SER A 144 -4.05 3.05 -8.04
N ASN A 145 -3.81 3.31 -6.76
CA ASN A 145 -4.35 4.43 -6.00
C ASN A 145 -5.90 4.49 -5.98
N ASN A 146 -6.56 3.42 -6.40
CA ASN A 146 -8.02 3.27 -6.43
C ASN A 146 -8.54 2.33 -5.34
N SER A 147 -7.70 1.39 -4.93
CA SER A 147 -8.05 0.31 -4.01
C SER A 147 -6.82 -0.21 -3.27
N GLY A 148 -6.99 -1.17 -2.39
CA GLY A 148 -5.94 -1.68 -1.51
C GLY A 148 -6.15 -1.26 -0.05
N TRP A 149 -5.52 -1.97 0.88
CA TRP A 149 -5.61 -1.64 2.31
C TRP A 149 -4.35 -2.07 3.05
N SER A 150 -4.05 -1.42 4.16
CA SER A 150 -2.79 -1.58 4.89
C SER A 150 -2.63 -2.92 5.63
N TYR A 151 -3.66 -3.76 5.65
CA TYR A 151 -3.68 -5.04 6.36
C TYR A 151 -4.14 -6.20 5.50
N GLU A 152 -3.89 -6.15 4.19
CA GLU A 152 -4.02 -7.35 3.36
C GLU A 152 -3.24 -8.50 3.98
N PRO A 153 -3.69 -9.75 3.88
CA PRO A 153 -2.99 -10.91 4.45
C PRO A 153 -1.50 -10.97 4.09
N ASN A 154 -1.12 -10.46 2.93
CA ASN A 154 0.26 -10.37 2.48
C ASN A 154 1.14 -9.41 3.31
N TYR A 155 0.53 -8.39 3.96
CA TYR A 155 1.28 -7.29 4.58
C TYR A 155 1.40 -7.40 6.10
N HIS A 156 1.02 -8.53 6.69
CA HIS A 156 1.14 -8.75 8.11
C HIS A 156 2.62 -8.81 8.53
N GLY A 157 3.06 -7.82 9.30
CA GLY A 157 4.48 -7.58 9.60
C GLY A 157 5.11 -8.48 10.66
N HIS A 158 4.41 -9.48 11.21
CA HIS A 158 4.89 -10.28 12.33
C HIS A 158 6.15 -11.09 12.03
N SER A 159 6.27 -11.66 10.82
CA SER A 159 7.44 -12.43 10.43
C SER A 159 8.67 -11.55 10.19
N LEU A 160 8.49 -10.39 9.56
CA LEU A 160 9.57 -9.40 9.45
C LEU A 160 9.98 -8.87 10.82
N ALA A 161 9.04 -8.62 11.75
CA ALA A 161 9.34 -8.16 13.09
C ALA A 161 10.24 -9.15 13.87
N LYS A 162 10.12 -10.46 13.63
CA LYS A 162 11.05 -11.48 14.17
C LYS A 162 12.51 -11.28 13.73
N LYS A 163 12.76 -10.48 12.68
CA LYS A 163 14.11 -10.12 12.22
C LYS A 163 14.67 -8.87 12.92
N ASN A 164 14.12 -8.49 14.08
CA ASN A 164 14.50 -7.32 14.87
C ASN A 164 14.30 -5.98 14.12
N VAL A 165 13.18 -5.83 13.45
CA VAL A 165 12.73 -4.58 12.86
C VAL A 165 11.34 -4.21 13.38
N VAL A 166 11.02 -2.92 13.48
CA VAL A 166 9.66 -2.44 13.68
C VAL A 166 9.02 -2.32 12.31
N VAL A 167 7.91 -3.00 12.09
CA VAL A 167 7.17 -2.95 10.83
C VAL A 167 5.92 -2.10 11.01
N VAL A 168 5.68 -1.19 10.09
CA VAL A 168 4.50 -0.33 10.07
C VAL A 168 3.83 -0.46 8.70
N SER A 169 2.52 -0.67 8.64
CA SER A 169 1.75 -0.52 7.41
C SER A 169 0.81 0.68 7.56
N ILE A 170 0.69 1.50 6.52
CA ILE A 170 -0.10 2.73 6.54
C ILE A 170 -1.25 2.68 5.55
N ALA A 171 -2.42 3.22 5.94
CA ALA A 171 -3.51 3.51 5.04
C ALA A 171 -3.40 4.95 4.52
N TYR A 172 -4.01 5.21 3.37
CA TYR A 172 -4.10 6.54 2.76
C TYR A 172 -5.35 6.61 1.89
N ARG A 173 -5.91 7.82 1.71
CA ARG A 173 -7.11 8.02 0.88
C ARG A 173 -6.86 7.64 -0.57
N LEU A 174 -7.85 7.00 -1.18
CA LEU A 174 -7.81 6.40 -2.50
C LEU A 174 -8.79 7.06 -3.46
N GLY A 175 -8.59 6.80 -4.75
CA GLY A 175 -9.52 7.18 -5.80
C GLY A 175 -9.91 8.66 -5.75
N VAL A 176 -11.19 8.91 -5.92
CA VAL A 176 -11.77 10.26 -5.86
C VAL A 176 -11.55 10.97 -4.51
N PHE A 177 -11.32 10.25 -3.41
CA PHE A 177 -11.05 10.85 -2.10
C PHE A 177 -9.59 11.26 -1.90
N GLY A 178 -8.67 10.55 -2.55
CA GLY A 178 -7.22 10.75 -2.39
C GLY A 178 -6.56 11.55 -3.51
N PHE A 179 -7.10 11.49 -4.74
CA PHE A 179 -6.43 11.99 -5.94
C PHE A 179 -7.35 12.86 -6.82
N PHE A 180 -8.30 13.49 -6.21
CA PHE A 180 -9.27 14.40 -6.84
C PHE A 180 -8.85 15.85 -6.68
N SER A 181 -9.25 16.72 -7.64
CA SER A 181 -9.18 18.17 -7.49
C SER A 181 -10.46 18.83 -8.00
N HIS A 182 -10.86 19.92 -7.37
CA HIS A 182 -12.03 20.69 -7.74
C HIS A 182 -11.62 22.14 -8.05
N PRO A 183 -12.27 22.85 -9.01
CA PRO A 183 -11.93 24.23 -9.34
C PRO A 183 -11.97 25.20 -8.15
N GLU A 184 -12.86 24.96 -7.16
CA GLU A 184 -13.00 25.79 -5.96
C GLU A 184 -11.91 25.53 -4.90
N ILE A 185 -11.12 24.47 -5.01
CA ILE A 185 -10.01 24.24 -4.08
C ILE A 185 -8.93 25.28 -4.36
N ASN A 186 -8.56 26.04 -3.32
CA ASN A 186 -7.55 27.09 -3.43
C ASN A 186 -6.18 26.52 -3.85
N THR A 187 -5.59 27.07 -4.92
CA THR A 187 -4.28 26.65 -5.44
C THR A 187 -3.09 27.05 -4.56
N ASN A 188 -3.28 27.94 -3.61
CA ASN A 188 -2.24 28.31 -2.64
C ASN A 188 -2.15 27.32 -1.46
N GLN A 189 -2.94 26.23 -1.49
CA GLN A 189 -3.00 25.16 -0.51
C GLN A 189 -2.93 23.81 -1.24
N PRO A 190 -2.72 22.68 -0.54
CA PRO A 190 -2.89 21.37 -1.14
C PRO A 190 -4.23 21.26 -1.86
N SER A 191 -4.18 21.01 -3.15
CA SER A 191 -5.35 21.06 -4.03
C SER A 191 -5.53 19.78 -4.85
N ALA A 192 -4.63 18.82 -4.67
CA ALA A 192 -4.65 17.47 -5.20
C ALA A 192 -3.76 16.59 -4.32
N ASN A 193 -3.58 15.31 -4.68
CA ASN A 193 -2.65 14.37 -4.02
C ASN A 193 -2.93 14.17 -2.52
N PHE A 194 -4.18 14.22 -2.09
CA PHE A 194 -4.51 14.07 -0.67
C PHE A 194 -4.04 12.73 -0.10
N GLY A 195 -4.04 11.65 -0.92
CA GLY A 195 -3.45 10.36 -0.54
C GLY A 195 -1.94 10.44 -0.25
N LEU A 196 -1.17 11.21 -1.02
CA LEU A 196 0.25 11.45 -0.71
C LEU A 196 0.44 12.31 0.54
N TRP A 197 -0.45 13.28 0.78
CA TRP A 197 -0.43 14.06 2.02
C TRP A 197 -0.70 13.18 3.24
N ASP A 198 -1.59 12.18 3.11
CA ASP A 198 -1.85 11.19 4.15
C ASP A 198 -0.61 10.35 4.46
N GLN A 199 0.12 9.90 3.42
CA GLN A 199 1.38 9.19 3.57
C GLN A 199 2.44 10.04 4.28
N ILE A 200 2.55 11.32 3.93
CA ILE A 200 3.45 12.27 4.61
C ILE A 200 3.03 12.47 6.08
N ALA A 201 1.74 12.57 6.37
CA ALA A 201 1.24 12.69 7.74
C ALA A 201 1.56 11.44 8.56
N ALA A 202 1.39 10.23 7.99
CA ALA A 202 1.77 8.98 8.62
C ALA A 202 3.28 8.93 8.91
N LEU A 203 4.12 9.32 7.95
CA LEU A 203 5.58 9.38 8.13
C LEU A 203 6.00 10.41 9.20
N LYS A 204 5.35 11.58 9.26
CA LYS A 204 5.56 12.57 10.32
C LYS A 204 5.17 12.01 11.69
N TRP A 205 4.04 11.29 11.76
CA TRP A 205 3.59 10.61 12.97
C TRP A 205 4.61 9.54 13.42
N ILE A 206 5.09 8.71 12.49
CA ILE A 206 6.12 7.69 12.72
C ILE A 206 7.39 8.36 13.25
N ASN A 207 7.87 9.42 12.59
CA ASN A 207 9.07 10.13 13.03
C ASN A 207 8.94 10.66 14.46
N LYS A 208 7.74 11.09 14.86
CA LYS A 208 7.48 11.64 16.19
C LYS A 208 7.34 10.57 17.29
N TYR A 209 6.76 9.41 16.98
CA TYR A 209 6.32 8.47 18.02
C TYR A 209 6.92 7.07 17.95
N ILE A 210 7.61 6.69 16.85
CA ILE A 210 8.06 5.31 16.65
C ILE A 210 9.09 4.86 17.69
N GLU A 211 9.80 5.78 18.34
CA GLU A 211 10.69 5.47 19.47
C GLU A 211 9.95 4.78 20.61
N ASN A 212 8.71 5.15 20.87
CA ASN A 212 7.91 4.56 21.95
C ASN A 212 7.57 3.08 21.64
N PHE A 213 7.62 2.70 20.36
CA PHE A 213 7.44 1.31 19.89
C PHE A 213 8.78 0.58 19.68
N GLY A 214 9.90 1.18 20.11
CA GLY A 214 11.23 0.60 20.00
C GLY A 214 11.98 0.90 18.71
N GLY A 215 11.39 1.68 17.79
CA GLY A 215 12.03 2.05 16.51
C GLY A 215 13.00 3.22 16.60
N ASP A 216 13.91 3.33 15.65
CA ASP A 216 14.77 4.52 15.47
C ASP A 216 14.23 5.37 14.30
N PRO A 217 13.71 6.59 14.55
CA PRO A 217 13.21 7.48 13.50
C PRO A 217 14.29 7.95 12.53
N ARG A 218 15.56 7.75 12.84
CA ARG A 218 16.70 8.05 11.96
C ARG A 218 17.13 6.84 11.12
N ASN A 219 16.41 5.72 11.23
CA ASN A 219 16.68 4.48 10.49
C ASN A 219 15.40 3.92 9.90
N VAL A 220 14.70 4.75 9.12
CA VAL A 220 13.42 4.42 8.48
C VAL A 220 13.66 4.01 7.03
N THR A 221 13.15 2.85 6.67
CA THR A 221 13.03 2.37 5.29
C THR A 221 11.56 2.43 4.89
N VAL A 222 11.23 3.19 3.85
CA VAL A 222 9.88 3.17 3.26
C VAL A 222 9.91 2.22 2.08
N PHE A 223 8.94 1.31 2.01
CA PHE A 223 8.86 0.34 0.92
C PHE A 223 7.42 0.17 0.47
N GLY A 224 7.24 -0.19 -0.80
CA GLY A 224 5.92 -0.36 -1.38
C GLY A 224 5.99 -1.04 -2.73
N GLU A 225 4.84 -1.51 -3.17
CA GLU A 225 4.68 -2.23 -4.43
C GLU A 225 3.69 -1.48 -5.33
N SER A 226 3.89 -1.57 -6.66
CA SER A 226 2.97 -1.00 -7.65
C SER A 226 2.73 0.50 -7.45
N ALA A 227 1.48 0.92 -7.28
CA ALA A 227 1.12 2.32 -6.99
C ALA A 227 1.77 2.84 -5.70
N GLY A 228 1.94 1.99 -4.67
CA GLY A 228 2.67 2.35 -3.45
C GLY A 228 4.14 2.68 -3.72
N ALA A 229 4.79 1.93 -4.60
CA ALA A 229 6.15 2.25 -5.05
C ALA A 229 6.19 3.54 -5.88
N GLN A 230 5.19 3.79 -6.73
CA GLN A 230 5.04 5.03 -7.48
C GLN A 230 4.90 6.24 -6.55
N ASP A 231 4.08 6.12 -5.52
CA ASP A 231 3.86 7.17 -4.53
C ASP A 231 5.14 7.47 -3.74
N ILE A 232 5.85 6.44 -3.30
CA ILE A 232 7.15 6.60 -2.61
C ILE A 232 8.16 7.29 -3.53
N LEU A 233 8.20 6.94 -4.82
CA LEU A 233 9.05 7.63 -5.78
C LEU A 233 8.70 9.13 -5.85
N ALA A 234 7.40 9.47 -5.86
CA ALA A 234 6.96 10.85 -5.79
C ALA A 234 7.44 11.54 -4.50
N LEU A 235 7.38 10.85 -3.35
CA LEU A 235 7.85 11.38 -2.08
C LEU A 235 9.37 11.61 -2.04
N ILE A 236 10.18 10.82 -2.74
CA ILE A 236 11.64 11.06 -2.86
C ILE A 236 11.92 12.49 -3.41
N PHE A 237 11.10 12.92 -4.37
CA PHE A 237 11.25 14.23 -5.00
C PHE A 237 10.44 15.35 -4.31
N SER A 238 9.68 15.03 -3.26
CA SER A 238 8.90 16.01 -2.52
C SER A 238 9.70 16.65 -1.40
N LYS A 239 9.78 17.98 -1.40
CA LYS A 239 10.38 18.73 -0.29
C LYS A 239 9.69 18.49 1.05
N GLN A 240 8.40 18.15 1.02
CA GLN A 240 7.58 17.91 2.20
C GLN A 240 7.89 16.59 2.91
N ALA A 241 8.48 15.63 2.19
CA ALA A 241 8.89 14.33 2.73
C ALA A 241 10.38 14.28 3.11
N LYS A 242 11.13 15.35 2.83
CA LYS A 242 12.58 15.40 3.08
C LYS A 242 12.92 15.12 4.55
N GLY A 243 13.77 14.11 4.78
CA GLY A 243 14.24 13.73 6.12
C GLY A 243 13.33 12.77 6.89
N LEU A 244 12.15 12.43 6.37
CA LEU A 244 11.23 11.50 7.02
C LEU A 244 11.66 10.03 6.88
N PHE A 245 12.50 9.70 5.92
CA PHE A 245 13.07 8.37 5.69
C PHE A 245 14.49 8.46 5.10
N GLN A 246 15.27 7.39 5.19
CA GLN A 246 16.67 7.33 4.77
C GLN A 246 16.91 6.24 3.72
N LYS A 247 15.98 5.28 3.60
CA LYS A 247 16.10 4.15 2.70
C LYS A 247 14.78 3.89 2.03
N VAL A 248 14.83 3.35 0.82
CA VAL A 248 13.65 3.10 0.00
C VAL A 248 13.76 1.75 -0.69
N ILE A 249 12.63 1.02 -0.78
CA ILE A 249 12.50 -0.17 -1.64
C ILE A 249 11.28 0.05 -2.53
N LEU A 250 11.50 0.07 -3.84
CA LEU A 250 10.46 0.24 -4.85
C LEU A 250 10.25 -1.09 -5.59
N GLN A 251 9.12 -1.72 -5.33
CA GLN A 251 8.77 -3.00 -5.93
C GLN A 251 7.79 -2.77 -7.08
N SER A 252 8.17 -3.22 -8.27
CA SER A 252 7.34 -3.10 -9.49
C SER A 252 6.82 -1.68 -9.71
N ASN A 253 7.73 -0.71 -9.63
CA ASN A 253 7.41 0.72 -9.83
C ASN A 253 6.94 0.98 -11.26
N ALA A 254 5.80 1.62 -11.42
CA ALA A 254 5.13 1.88 -12.70
C ALA A 254 5.76 3.01 -13.54
N GLY A 255 7.02 3.36 -13.33
CA GLY A 255 7.73 4.37 -14.15
C GLY A 255 7.13 5.77 -14.03
N PHE A 256 6.85 6.21 -12.80
CA PHE A 256 6.32 7.54 -12.49
C PHE A 256 7.09 8.67 -13.20
N GLY A 257 6.36 9.66 -13.69
CA GLY A 257 6.95 10.87 -14.30
C GLY A 257 7.47 10.72 -15.73
N MET A 258 7.47 9.50 -16.28
CA MET A 258 8.06 9.18 -17.56
C MET A 258 7.05 9.08 -18.71
N LYS A 259 5.75 9.22 -18.41
CA LYS A 259 4.70 9.30 -19.43
C LYS A 259 4.47 10.77 -19.78
N GLU A 260 4.39 11.07 -21.10
CA GLU A 260 4.02 12.40 -21.60
C GLU A 260 2.65 12.87 -21.07
N ASP A 261 1.81 11.91 -20.67
CA ASP A 261 0.46 12.12 -20.13
C ASP A 261 0.36 12.11 -18.60
N SER A 262 1.45 12.39 -17.90
CA SER A 262 1.43 12.51 -16.44
C SER A 262 0.30 13.45 -15.99
N SER A 263 -0.37 13.10 -14.90
CA SER A 263 -1.44 13.93 -14.36
C SER A 263 -0.91 15.29 -13.93
N THR A 264 -1.66 16.33 -14.19
CA THR A 264 -1.36 17.69 -13.76
C THR A 264 -2.57 18.27 -13.00
N LEU A 265 -2.33 19.21 -12.11
CA LEU A 265 -3.41 19.89 -11.40
C LEU A 265 -4.49 20.42 -12.35
N LYS A 266 -4.09 20.91 -13.54
CA LYS A 266 -5.03 21.38 -14.56
C LYS A 266 -5.93 20.25 -15.07
N LYS A 267 -5.37 19.09 -15.39
CA LYS A 267 -6.14 17.90 -15.85
C LYS A 267 -7.09 17.42 -14.75
N GLU A 268 -6.61 17.35 -13.51
CA GLU A 268 -7.43 16.92 -12.37
C GLU A 268 -8.59 17.89 -12.12
N ARG A 269 -8.39 19.19 -12.25
CA ARG A 269 -9.45 20.21 -12.11
C ARG A 269 -10.49 20.13 -13.21
N ILE A 270 -10.09 19.88 -14.45
CA ILE A 270 -11.02 19.65 -15.57
C ILE A 270 -11.90 18.43 -15.25
N ARG A 271 -11.30 17.33 -14.80
CA ARG A 271 -12.04 16.13 -14.39
C ARG A 271 -12.98 16.41 -13.21
N GLY A 272 -12.53 17.17 -12.23
CA GLY A 272 -13.37 17.59 -11.10
C GLY A 272 -14.56 18.45 -11.52
N GLU A 273 -14.40 19.32 -12.53
CA GLU A 273 -15.49 20.09 -13.11
C GLU A 273 -16.47 19.18 -13.87
N GLU A 274 -15.98 18.26 -14.68
CA GLU A 274 -16.80 17.27 -15.39
C GLU A 274 -17.59 16.41 -14.41
N TYR A 275 -16.94 15.95 -13.34
CA TYR A 275 -17.58 15.19 -12.29
C TYR A 275 -18.68 15.99 -11.58
N SER A 276 -18.40 17.23 -11.17
CA SER A 276 -19.39 18.05 -10.47
C SER A 276 -20.60 18.42 -11.35
N LYS A 277 -20.41 18.60 -12.65
CA LYS A 277 -21.50 18.77 -13.64
C LYS A 277 -22.36 17.51 -13.72
N ALA A 278 -21.74 16.34 -13.83
CA ALA A 278 -22.45 15.06 -13.92
C ALA A 278 -23.21 14.70 -12.62
N MET A 279 -22.72 15.17 -11.47
CA MET A 279 -23.38 15.01 -10.18
C MET A 279 -24.60 15.94 -10.01
N GLY A 280 -24.61 17.09 -10.65
CA GLY A 280 -25.61 18.14 -10.51
C GLY A 280 -26.58 18.27 -11.70
N ASP A 281 -26.77 17.22 -12.50
CA ASP A 281 -27.64 17.22 -13.68
C ASP A 281 -27.37 18.41 -14.62
N GLU A 282 -26.11 18.53 -15.06
CA GLU A 282 -25.55 19.58 -15.93
C GLU A 282 -25.22 20.93 -15.24
N LYS A 283 -25.68 21.16 -14.02
CA LYS A 283 -25.23 22.30 -13.22
C LYS A 283 -24.13 21.85 -12.27
N PRO A 284 -22.90 22.40 -12.35
CA PRO A 284 -21.83 21.98 -11.46
C PRO A 284 -22.23 22.18 -10.00
N LEU A 285 -22.04 21.14 -9.19
CA LEU A 285 -22.13 21.25 -7.74
C LEU A 285 -20.88 21.95 -7.20
N SER A 286 -21.07 22.79 -6.20
CA SER A 286 -19.98 23.36 -5.43
C SER A 286 -19.24 22.29 -4.63
N LEU A 287 -18.02 22.60 -4.22
CA LEU A 287 -17.24 21.71 -3.33
C LEU A 287 -17.98 21.45 -2.01
N GLU A 288 -18.68 22.47 -1.46
CA GLU A 288 -19.47 22.34 -0.24
C GLU A 288 -20.65 21.38 -0.42
N GLU A 289 -21.35 21.44 -1.56
CA GLU A 289 -22.45 20.52 -1.88
C GLU A 289 -21.93 19.08 -2.03
N LEU A 290 -20.82 18.89 -2.74
CA LEU A 290 -20.18 17.58 -2.89
C LEU A 290 -19.75 16.96 -1.54
N ARG A 291 -19.27 17.77 -0.60
CA ARG A 291 -18.89 17.32 0.76
C ARG A 291 -20.05 16.79 1.59
N LYS A 292 -21.28 17.19 1.28
CA LYS A 292 -22.51 16.73 1.96
C LYS A 292 -23.06 15.41 1.42
N ILE A 293 -22.56 14.96 0.28
CA ILE A 293 -23.01 13.71 -0.35
C ILE A 293 -22.33 12.52 0.34
N ASP A 294 -23.09 11.45 0.52
CA ASP A 294 -22.59 10.17 1.05
C ASP A 294 -21.40 9.64 0.23
N ALA A 295 -20.42 9.07 0.91
CA ALA A 295 -19.17 8.65 0.31
C ALA A 295 -19.34 7.54 -0.74
N ASN A 296 -20.21 6.55 -0.49
CA ASN A 296 -20.46 5.50 -1.47
C ASN A 296 -21.16 6.04 -2.71
N THR A 297 -22.04 7.03 -2.55
CA THR A 297 -22.67 7.74 -3.68
C THR A 297 -21.61 8.48 -4.51
N ILE A 298 -20.67 9.20 -3.86
CA ILE A 298 -19.53 9.83 -4.52
C ILE A 298 -18.73 8.82 -5.32
N LEU A 299 -18.31 7.71 -4.70
CA LEU A 299 -17.51 6.67 -5.33
C LEU A 299 -18.22 6.06 -6.54
N ASN A 300 -19.43 5.52 -6.33
CA ASN A 300 -20.18 4.81 -7.36
C ASN A 300 -20.44 5.69 -8.58
N ARG A 301 -20.77 6.97 -8.35
CA ARG A 301 -20.98 7.90 -9.44
C ARG A 301 -19.68 8.25 -10.16
N TYR A 302 -18.59 8.43 -9.43
CA TYR A 302 -17.29 8.70 -10.02
C TYR A 302 -16.84 7.56 -10.94
N GLU A 303 -16.92 6.31 -10.46
CA GLU A 303 -16.55 5.14 -11.25
C GLU A 303 -17.47 4.93 -12.46
N SER A 304 -18.75 5.29 -12.37
CA SER A 304 -19.66 5.22 -13.51
C SER A 304 -19.35 6.23 -14.62
N ILE A 305 -18.78 7.38 -14.26
CA ILE A 305 -18.42 8.46 -15.20
C ILE A 305 -17.01 8.20 -15.78
N PHE A 306 -16.09 7.73 -14.94
CA PHE A 306 -14.70 7.49 -15.29
C PHE A 306 -14.30 6.02 -15.04
N PRO A 307 -14.91 5.07 -15.75
CA PRO A 307 -14.57 3.65 -15.59
C PRO A 307 -13.10 3.45 -15.94
N ASP A 308 -12.44 2.59 -15.18
CA ASP A 308 -11.03 2.23 -15.38
C ASP A 308 -10.01 3.39 -15.30
N TYR A 309 -10.42 4.54 -14.76
CA TYR A 309 -9.47 5.63 -14.57
C TYR A 309 -8.39 5.26 -13.55
N TYR A 310 -7.13 5.31 -14.00
CA TYR A 310 -5.97 5.09 -13.15
C TYR A 310 -5.56 6.39 -12.47
N HIS A 311 -5.63 6.41 -11.14
CA HIS A 311 -5.17 7.56 -10.37
C HIS A 311 -3.66 7.52 -10.17
N SER A 312 -3.01 8.62 -10.45
CA SER A 312 -1.59 8.82 -10.22
C SER A 312 -1.33 10.17 -9.57
N PRO A 313 -0.20 10.32 -8.87
CA PRO A 313 0.21 11.62 -8.35
C PRO A 313 0.20 12.70 -9.42
N ALA A 314 -0.39 13.86 -9.11
CA ALA A 314 -0.51 14.98 -10.03
C ALA A 314 0.60 16.02 -9.78
N PHE A 315 1.16 16.58 -10.85
CA PHE A 315 2.06 17.72 -10.73
C PHE A 315 1.25 18.98 -10.40
N ASP A 316 1.29 19.37 -9.13
CA ASP A 316 0.53 20.48 -8.55
C ASP A 316 1.41 21.71 -8.19
N ASN A 317 2.73 21.60 -8.38
CA ASN A 317 3.74 22.58 -7.97
C ASN A 317 3.74 22.93 -6.47
N HIS A 318 2.97 22.21 -5.68
CA HIS A 318 2.89 22.38 -4.23
C HIS A 318 3.56 21.20 -3.51
N LEU A 319 3.10 19.99 -3.76
CA LEU A 319 3.70 18.76 -3.29
C LEU A 319 4.73 18.21 -4.30
N LEU A 320 4.37 18.22 -5.57
CA LEU A 320 5.17 17.68 -6.66
C LEU A 320 5.40 18.72 -7.75
N SER A 321 6.66 19.00 -8.04
CA SER A 321 7.07 19.67 -9.27
C SER A 321 7.08 18.67 -10.43
N LYS A 322 6.97 19.19 -11.67
CA LYS A 322 7.04 18.32 -12.85
C LYS A 322 8.36 17.54 -12.84
N LEU A 323 8.27 16.22 -12.81
CA LEU A 323 9.41 15.34 -13.00
C LEU A 323 9.57 15.02 -14.48
N THR A 324 10.76 15.29 -14.99
CA THR A 324 11.19 14.87 -16.31
C THR A 324 12.46 14.03 -16.13
N TRP A 325 12.84 13.28 -17.17
CA TRP A 325 14.12 12.59 -17.17
C TRP A 325 15.28 13.54 -16.88
N ASP A 326 15.26 14.76 -17.47
CA ASP A 326 16.29 15.78 -17.23
C ASP A 326 16.31 16.22 -15.78
N SER A 327 15.13 16.47 -15.16
CA SER A 327 15.07 16.86 -13.74
C SER A 327 15.52 15.74 -12.79
N ILE A 328 15.36 14.48 -13.18
CA ILE A 328 15.89 13.34 -12.43
C ILE A 328 17.42 13.28 -12.60
N MET A 329 17.93 13.50 -13.80
CA MET A 329 19.39 13.55 -14.05
C MET A 329 20.08 14.67 -13.27
N ASP A 330 19.43 15.82 -13.13
CA ASP A 330 19.94 16.98 -12.42
C ASP A 330 19.74 16.92 -10.89
N SER A 331 19.01 15.89 -10.40
CA SER A 331 18.73 15.77 -8.97
C SER A 331 19.92 15.24 -8.18
N GLU A 332 20.15 15.83 -7.01
CA GLU A 332 21.11 15.32 -6.04
C GLU A 332 20.45 14.27 -5.15
N PHE A 333 20.86 13.02 -5.27
CA PHE A 333 20.39 11.89 -4.46
C PHE A 333 21.30 11.62 -3.25
N ASN A 334 21.76 12.67 -2.60
CA ASN A 334 22.67 12.58 -1.47
C ASN A 334 22.03 11.71 -0.36
N ASP A 335 22.75 10.65 0.04
CA ASP A 335 22.40 9.73 1.13
C ASP A 335 21.21 8.80 0.90
N ILE A 336 20.57 8.78 -0.28
CA ILE A 336 19.52 7.80 -0.57
C ILE A 336 20.14 6.42 -0.79
N LYS A 337 19.56 5.41 -0.10
CA LYS A 337 19.82 4.00 -0.34
C LYS A 337 18.56 3.38 -0.91
N LEU A 338 18.63 2.91 -2.15
CA LEU A 338 17.50 2.39 -2.91
C LEU A 338 17.71 0.93 -3.29
N ILE A 339 16.69 0.10 -3.05
CA ILE A 339 16.48 -1.16 -3.77
C ILE A 339 15.29 -0.95 -4.69
N ILE A 340 15.42 -1.32 -5.98
CA ILE A 340 14.36 -1.16 -6.96
C ILE A 340 14.37 -2.36 -7.90
N GLY A 341 13.22 -2.80 -8.36
CA GLY A 341 13.15 -3.89 -9.32
C GLY A 341 11.73 -4.23 -9.73
N SER A 342 11.62 -5.35 -10.42
CA SER A 342 10.36 -5.87 -10.94
C SER A 342 10.33 -7.39 -10.94
N ASN A 343 9.14 -7.94 -11.14
CA ASN A 343 8.94 -9.35 -11.38
C ASN A 343 9.16 -9.71 -12.85
N ALA A 344 9.31 -10.98 -13.13
CA ALA A 344 9.64 -11.47 -14.47
C ALA A 344 8.47 -11.40 -15.45
N ASP A 345 7.25 -11.57 -14.95
CA ASP A 345 6.05 -11.77 -15.77
C ASP A 345 4.94 -10.79 -15.30
N GLU A 346 5.28 -9.50 -15.18
CA GLU A 346 4.49 -8.43 -14.53
C GLU A 346 3.07 -8.27 -15.10
N THR A 347 2.92 -8.35 -16.42
CA THR A 347 1.64 -8.14 -17.10
C THR A 347 1.07 -9.43 -17.69
N TYR A 348 1.79 -10.54 -17.55
CA TYR A 348 1.45 -11.81 -18.19
C TYR A 348 0.01 -12.26 -17.90
N ALA A 349 -0.44 -12.16 -16.66
CA ALA A 349 -1.78 -12.57 -16.25
C ALA A 349 -2.92 -11.80 -16.95
N TRP A 350 -2.65 -10.59 -17.43
CA TRP A 350 -3.64 -9.73 -18.10
C TRP A 350 -3.59 -9.82 -19.64
N ILE A 351 -2.60 -10.48 -20.21
CA ILE A 351 -2.49 -10.67 -21.65
C ILE A 351 -3.34 -11.89 -22.05
N SER A 352 -4.13 -11.75 -23.11
CA SER A 352 -4.97 -12.85 -23.60
C SER A 352 -4.13 -14.10 -23.93
N PRO A 353 -4.56 -15.30 -23.52
CA PRO A 353 -3.86 -16.54 -23.88
C PRO A 353 -3.97 -16.87 -25.40
N THR A 354 -4.78 -16.14 -26.17
CA THR A 354 -4.98 -16.36 -27.62
C THR A 354 -4.09 -15.50 -28.51
N VAL A 355 -3.18 -14.71 -27.93
CA VAL A 355 -2.24 -13.88 -28.71
C VAL A 355 -1.28 -14.73 -29.54
N THR A 356 -0.86 -14.18 -30.66
CA THR A 356 -0.02 -14.83 -31.66
C THR A 356 1.27 -14.02 -31.89
N SER A 357 2.23 -14.57 -32.59
CA SER A 357 3.45 -13.86 -32.98
C SER A 357 3.17 -12.57 -33.80
N LYS A 358 2.02 -12.49 -34.50
CA LYS A 358 1.61 -11.27 -35.17
C LYS A 358 1.23 -10.17 -34.20
N ASP A 359 0.58 -10.54 -33.10
CA ASP A 359 0.20 -9.58 -32.06
C ASP A 359 1.42 -9.03 -31.33
N VAL A 360 2.49 -9.84 -31.17
CA VAL A 360 3.77 -9.37 -30.63
C VAL A 360 4.33 -8.21 -31.45
N ALA A 361 4.29 -8.31 -32.79
CA ALA A 361 4.77 -7.24 -33.65
C ALA A 361 3.92 -5.97 -33.51
N SER A 362 2.59 -6.11 -33.45
CA SER A 362 1.68 -4.97 -33.25
C SER A 362 1.91 -4.27 -31.91
N HIS A 363 2.07 -5.02 -30.81
CA HIS A 363 2.39 -4.46 -29.50
C HIS A 363 3.76 -3.78 -29.49
N ALA A 364 4.78 -4.36 -30.15
CA ALA A 364 6.09 -3.72 -30.25
C ALA A 364 6.04 -2.38 -31.00
N GLU A 365 5.25 -2.28 -32.08
CA GLU A 365 5.04 -1.04 -32.83
C GLU A 365 4.31 0.01 -31.97
N GLU A 366 3.25 -0.38 -31.28
CA GLU A 366 2.49 0.51 -30.38
C GLU A 366 3.37 1.07 -29.25
N ILE A 367 4.11 0.18 -28.58
CA ILE A 367 4.87 0.50 -27.37
C ILE A 367 6.16 1.26 -27.70
N TYR A 368 6.91 0.81 -28.74
CA TYR A 368 8.27 1.26 -29.02
C TYR A 368 8.38 2.14 -30.27
N LYS A 369 7.33 2.26 -31.07
CA LYS A 369 7.31 3.12 -32.28
C LYS A 369 8.55 2.87 -33.16
N ASP A 370 9.36 3.88 -33.40
CA ASP A 370 10.56 3.79 -34.24
C ASP A 370 11.60 2.76 -33.75
N GLN A 371 11.55 2.36 -32.51
CA GLN A 371 12.43 1.36 -31.90
C GLN A 371 11.85 -0.06 -31.93
N SER A 372 10.65 -0.27 -32.53
CA SER A 372 9.94 -1.55 -32.52
C SER A 372 10.77 -2.72 -33.05
N LYS A 373 11.55 -2.52 -34.12
CA LYS A 373 12.44 -3.56 -34.66
C LYS A 373 13.50 -4.03 -33.67
N GLN A 374 14.03 -3.12 -32.90
CA GLN A 374 15.05 -3.42 -31.88
C GLN A 374 14.38 -4.15 -30.68
N ALA A 375 13.18 -3.71 -30.30
CA ALA A 375 12.40 -4.35 -29.26
C ALA A 375 12.01 -5.79 -29.64
N LEU A 376 11.56 -6.04 -30.88
CA LEU A 376 11.27 -7.37 -31.38
C LEU A 376 12.49 -8.29 -31.34
N LYS A 377 13.67 -7.78 -31.72
CA LYS A 377 14.91 -8.55 -31.62
C LYS A 377 15.23 -8.96 -30.19
N ALA A 378 14.88 -8.14 -29.19
CA ALA A 378 15.13 -8.47 -27.79
C ALA A 378 14.24 -9.62 -27.26
N VAL A 379 13.13 -9.91 -27.93
CA VAL A 379 12.20 -11.00 -27.59
C VAL A 379 12.13 -12.11 -28.65
N GLU A 380 13.01 -12.11 -29.64
CA GLU A 380 12.99 -13.07 -30.76
C GLU A 380 13.21 -14.53 -30.34
N THR A 381 13.82 -14.75 -29.19
CA THR A 381 14.06 -16.09 -28.63
C THR A 381 12.94 -16.59 -27.72
N GLU A 382 11.88 -15.81 -27.54
CA GLU A 382 10.75 -16.18 -26.71
C GLU A 382 9.70 -16.93 -27.54
N ASP A 383 9.53 -18.22 -27.29
CA ASP A 383 8.61 -19.09 -28.03
C ASP A 383 7.13 -18.84 -27.68
N ASP A 384 6.86 -18.27 -26.48
CA ASP A 384 5.52 -17.90 -26.01
C ASP A 384 5.21 -16.45 -26.40
N PRO A 385 4.27 -16.21 -27.36
CA PRO A 385 3.89 -14.87 -27.76
C PRO A 385 3.37 -14.00 -26.61
N ARG A 386 2.65 -14.60 -25.67
CA ARG A 386 2.14 -13.92 -24.49
C ARG A 386 3.27 -13.39 -23.62
N ARG A 387 4.29 -14.21 -23.41
CA ARG A 387 5.48 -13.82 -22.64
C ARG A 387 6.34 -12.80 -23.41
N ALA A 388 6.42 -12.89 -24.72
CA ALA A 388 7.09 -11.88 -25.52
C ALA A 388 6.44 -10.49 -25.35
N ILE A 389 5.11 -10.42 -25.38
CA ILE A 389 4.35 -9.18 -25.14
C ILE A 389 4.57 -8.68 -23.71
N ASP A 390 4.48 -9.57 -22.71
CA ASP A 390 4.75 -9.20 -21.32
C ASP A 390 6.14 -8.59 -21.12
N ARG A 391 7.16 -9.21 -21.70
CA ARG A 391 8.53 -8.68 -21.65
C ARG A 391 8.68 -7.30 -22.26
N LEU A 392 7.95 -7.02 -23.35
CA LEU A 392 7.93 -5.70 -23.96
C LEU A 392 7.35 -4.64 -23.00
N TYR A 393 6.23 -4.94 -22.36
CA TYR A 393 5.61 -4.05 -21.37
C TYR A 393 6.47 -3.89 -20.11
N THR A 394 6.93 -5.00 -19.54
CA THR A 394 7.75 -5.03 -18.32
C THR A 394 9.07 -4.27 -18.52
N ALA A 395 9.74 -4.47 -19.66
CA ALA A 395 10.98 -3.76 -19.95
C ALA A 395 10.76 -2.25 -20.02
N LYS A 396 9.75 -1.78 -20.77
CA LYS A 396 9.50 -0.35 -20.95
C LYS A 396 8.93 0.32 -19.71
N GLY A 397 8.00 -0.34 -19.03
CA GLY A 397 7.25 0.26 -17.93
C GLY A 397 7.99 0.21 -16.59
N LEU A 398 8.82 -0.81 -16.37
CA LEU A 398 9.36 -1.13 -15.06
C LEU A 398 10.88 -1.33 -15.05
N MET A 399 11.43 -2.28 -15.83
CA MET A 399 12.85 -2.64 -15.73
C MET A 399 13.79 -1.53 -16.22
N CYS A 400 13.57 -0.99 -17.41
CA CYS A 400 14.44 0.06 -17.96
C CYS A 400 14.38 1.33 -17.11
N PRO A 401 13.20 1.83 -16.68
CA PRO A 401 13.11 2.93 -15.74
C PRO A 401 13.83 2.67 -14.42
N SER A 402 13.68 1.46 -13.85
CA SER A 402 14.35 1.06 -12.61
C SER A 402 15.88 1.08 -12.74
N GLN A 403 16.39 0.49 -13.83
CA GLN A 403 17.84 0.48 -14.12
C GLN A 403 18.37 1.89 -14.33
N PHE A 404 17.61 2.73 -15.06
CA PHE A 404 18.01 4.12 -15.28
C PHE A 404 18.09 4.89 -13.96
N LEU A 405 17.04 4.83 -13.12
CA LEU A 405 17.03 5.53 -11.82
C LEU A 405 18.15 5.04 -10.91
N ALA A 406 18.37 3.72 -10.84
CA ALA A 406 19.47 3.17 -10.04
C ALA A 406 20.84 3.68 -10.51
N ASN A 407 21.07 3.75 -11.82
CA ASN A 407 22.30 4.31 -12.38
C ASN A 407 22.47 5.80 -12.04
N GLN A 408 21.40 6.60 -12.12
CA GLN A 408 21.45 8.02 -11.74
C GLN A 408 21.78 8.21 -10.27
N ILE A 409 21.14 7.46 -9.38
CA ILE A 409 21.42 7.49 -7.94
C ILE A 409 22.90 7.14 -7.67
N ASN A 410 23.40 6.07 -8.29
CA ASN A 410 24.78 5.63 -8.11
C ASN A 410 25.79 6.64 -8.67
N SER A 411 25.45 7.38 -9.72
CA SER A 411 26.30 8.43 -10.30
C SER A 411 26.31 9.71 -9.46
N ASN A 412 25.31 9.92 -8.60
CA ASN A 412 25.11 11.13 -7.81
C ASN A 412 25.25 10.90 -6.28
N ASN A 413 26.27 10.15 -5.87
CA ASN A 413 26.62 9.87 -4.47
C ASN A 413 25.61 9.06 -3.63
N GLY A 414 24.52 8.60 -4.21
CA GLY A 414 23.61 7.63 -3.59
C GLY A 414 24.11 6.19 -3.72
N LYS A 415 23.30 5.25 -3.27
CA LYS A 415 23.54 3.80 -3.46
C LYS A 415 22.24 3.13 -3.88
N ALA A 416 22.24 2.50 -5.04
CA ALA A 416 21.09 1.79 -5.55
C ALA A 416 21.46 0.37 -6.03
N TRP A 417 20.56 -0.55 -5.80
CA TRP A 417 20.61 -1.95 -6.25
C TRP A 417 19.36 -2.26 -7.02
N VAL A 418 19.50 -3.03 -8.10
CA VAL A 418 18.38 -3.51 -8.90
C VAL A 418 18.17 -5.00 -8.64
N TYR A 419 16.93 -5.41 -8.39
CA TYR A 419 16.56 -6.81 -8.30
C TYR A 419 15.66 -7.20 -9.49
N TYR A 420 15.58 -8.51 -9.72
CA TYR A 420 14.66 -9.14 -10.65
C TYR A 420 14.12 -10.40 -10.01
N PHE A 421 12.81 -10.48 -9.81
CA PHE A 421 12.16 -11.61 -9.17
C PHE A 421 11.52 -12.51 -10.23
N ASP A 422 12.02 -13.72 -10.36
CA ASP A 422 11.59 -14.70 -11.39
C ASP A 422 11.06 -16.02 -10.79
N ARG A 423 10.80 -16.03 -9.47
CA ARG A 423 10.27 -17.19 -8.80
C ARG A 423 8.83 -17.48 -9.23
N VAL A 424 8.62 -18.62 -9.87
CA VAL A 424 7.30 -19.21 -10.14
C VAL A 424 7.00 -20.19 -9.01
N ARG A 425 5.77 -20.17 -8.50
CA ARG A 425 5.35 -21.07 -7.42
C ARG A 425 5.42 -22.54 -7.85
N ASP A 426 5.71 -23.45 -6.92
CA ASP A 426 5.74 -24.88 -7.15
C ASP A 426 4.34 -25.52 -7.04
N GLY A 427 4.24 -26.80 -7.42
CA GLY A 427 3.03 -27.61 -7.30
C GLY A 427 1.95 -27.25 -8.31
N GLU A 428 0.69 -27.52 -7.97
CA GLU A 428 -0.46 -27.32 -8.86
C GLU A 428 -0.66 -25.86 -9.24
N ALA A 429 -0.43 -24.95 -8.29
CA ALA A 429 -0.47 -23.50 -8.52
C ALA A 429 0.61 -23.03 -9.52
N GLY A 430 1.83 -23.56 -9.41
CA GLY A 430 2.92 -23.27 -10.33
C GLY A 430 2.72 -23.84 -11.74
N SER A 431 1.90 -24.90 -11.86
CA SER A 431 1.52 -25.47 -13.15
C SER A 431 0.47 -24.64 -13.89
N ASN A 432 -0.15 -23.66 -13.23
CA ASN A 432 -1.11 -22.75 -13.86
C ASN A 432 -0.36 -21.78 -14.79
N GLU A 433 -0.41 -22.03 -16.08
CA GLU A 433 0.26 -21.25 -17.11
C GLU A 433 -0.16 -19.76 -17.14
N ASN A 434 -1.20 -19.39 -16.38
CA ASN A 434 -1.72 -18.02 -16.37
C ASN A 434 -1.10 -17.12 -15.29
N VAL A 435 -0.27 -17.62 -14.40
CA VAL A 435 0.16 -16.88 -13.21
C VAL A 435 1.63 -16.50 -13.22
N ARG A 436 2.55 -17.47 -13.32
CA ARG A 436 4.01 -17.25 -13.33
C ARG A 436 4.51 -16.32 -12.19
N ALA A 437 5.56 -15.52 -12.45
CA ALA A 437 6.06 -14.49 -11.53
C ALA A 437 5.31 -13.16 -11.79
N TYR A 438 4.00 -13.16 -11.52
CA TYR A 438 3.07 -12.07 -11.80
C TYR A 438 3.31 -10.82 -10.92
N HIS A 439 2.63 -9.73 -11.24
CA HIS A 439 2.67 -8.48 -10.48
C HIS A 439 2.24 -8.68 -9.01
N GLY A 440 3.13 -8.39 -8.05
CA GLY A 440 2.91 -8.62 -6.61
C GLY A 440 3.26 -10.03 -6.12
N ALA A 441 3.75 -10.94 -7.00
CA ALA A 441 4.08 -12.32 -6.62
C ALA A 441 5.20 -12.42 -5.56
N GLU A 442 6.05 -11.42 -5.43
CA GLU A 442 7.14 -11.35 -4.47
C GLU A 442 6.67 -11.00 -3.04
N LEU A 443 5.50 -10.39 -2.88
CA LEU A 443 5.02 -9.87 -1.58
C LEU A 443 4.96 -10.93 -0.48
N PRO A 444 4.40 -12.14 -0.70
CA PRO A 444 4.41 -13.17 0.31
C PRO A 444 5.82 -13.60 0.74
N TYR A 445 6.81 -13.52 -0.15
CA TYR A 445 8.21 -13.80 0.17
C TYR A 445 8.86 -12.66 0.97
N VAL A 446 8.55 -11.42 0.63
CA VAL A 446 9.07 -10.24 1.36
C VAL A 446 8.57 -10.21 2.80
N PHE A 447 7.27 -10.49 3.01
CA PHE A 447 6.65 -10.47 4.33
C PHE A 447 6.71 -11.82 5.06
N ASP A 448 7.13 -12.90 4.38
CA ASP A 448 7.10 -14.27 4.89
C ASP A 448 5.69 -14.65 5.39
N THR A 449 4.69 -14.39 4.53
CA THR A 449 3.26 -14.56 4.80
C THR A 449 2.63 -15.60 3.88
N HIS A 450 3.26 -16.75 3.75
CA HIS A 450 2.87 -17.80 2.82
C HIS A 450 1.54 -18.49 3.12
N ASP A 451 0.89 -18.16 4.20
CA ASP A 451 -0.42 -18.67 4.60
C ASP A 451 -1.50 -17.59 4.49
N PRO A 452 -2.75 -17.98 4.26
CA PRO A 452 -3.30 -19.35 4.12
C PRO A 452 -3.41 -19.86 2.68
N TRP A 453 -3.01 -19.08 1.69
CA TRP A 453 -3.29 -19.29 0.27
C TRP A 453 -2.08 -19.73 -0.57
N MET A 454 -0.99 -20.12 0.07
CA MET A 454 0.14 -20.78 -0.59
C MET A 454 0.09 -22.31 -0.47
N THR A 455 0.62 -22.98 -1.46
CA THR A 455 0.70 -24.44 -1.51
C THR A 455 1.65 -24.99 -0.43
N THR A 456 1.36 -26.21 0.04
CA THR A 456 2.15 -26.89 1.08
C THR A 456 3.61 -27.14 0.70
N THR A 457 3.95 -27.08 -0.59
CA THR A 457 5.31 -27.28 -1.10
C THR A 457 6.23 -26.09 -0.90
N GLU A 458 5.71 -24.93 -0.56
CA GLU A 458 6.48 -23.70 -0.34
C GLU A 458 6.70 -23.35 1.13
N LYS A 459 6.22 -24.19 2.04
CA LYS A 459 6.41 -24.02 3.49
C LYS A 459 7.75 -24.60 3.98
#